data_3c14039b7b7e94666d9f7aaa7aa5a02d
#
_entry.id   3c14039b7b7e94666d9f7aaa7aa5a02d
#
_cell.length_a   1.000
_cell.length_b   1.000
_cell.length_c   1.000
_cell.angle_alpha   90.00
_cell.angle_beta   90.00
_cell.angle_gamma   90.00
#
_symmetry.space_group_name_H-M   'P 1'
#
loop_
_entity.id
_entity.type
_entity.pdbx_description
1 polymer ?
#
loop_
_entity_poly.entity_id
_entity_poly.type
_entity_poly.pdbx_seq_one_letter_code
_entity_poly.pdbx_strand_id
1 'polypeptide(L)'
;MPNRGSMKKGIIVLLITVLAAGMAFAGVTGKAATQFTFNLDEGKGYGFGDANPQEMKYTFSFQIDAATVDKADHQTDIWAEIGAEAKASIATKNAKEKGDLTAKIDTLKLTKANIHINDITIDILGPQGFFDYASSFTTKKYGSYTGPCFDMTSDDPLFGTSVDAGGVNVLYDGYTFAFAFNNKVTNAVDAVPSSNGEFKWFKAGDNTTGYVAVAPTVTANGYTLYVKANDVKDPIPAKENMVLYVGAETKAYDLAEGATLQAAANFNLNRDMKTEKNAFAISGSVNADYEADKLAAGFAVDGRINIAKDETKKVAMDVLANAKYDIVNGAVYFGTDNLGKEGAEYVLEAKVGADIPVAEEIVLNVAGEVDGLYLEKVDAFKKAAYKASVGTSVDKLTVGAEFGWNVGINFNAKGEPTKKGMKIAANASYALEVATIKGSVSANFIPSADKVSFYAVRPAVSVESGAIIENCTLSLGWSGASFEADDFASLKTASNGKIVAAATIAF
;
A
#
# COMPACT_ATOMS: atom_id res chain seq x y z
N MET A 1 -19.11 3.68 -41.78
CA MET A 1 -18.67 2.86 -40.63
C MET A 1 -17.17 2.71 -40.73
N PRO A 2 -16.35 3.18 -39.82
CA PRO A 2 -14.91 2.96 -39.87
C PRO A 2 -14.59 1.48 -39.69
N ASN A 3 -13.71 1.01 -40.57
CA ASN A 3 -13.34 -0.40 -40.69
C ASN A 3 -12.64 -0.89 -39.42
N ARG A 4 -13.16 -1.92 -38.74
CA ARG A 4 -12.63 -2.50 -37.49
C ARG A 4 -11.14 -2.87 -37.55
N GLY A 5 -10.61 -3.15 -38.73
CA GLY A 5 -9.19 -3.40 -38.95
C GLY A 5 -8.30 -2.16 -38.82
N SER A 6 -8.83 -0.99 -39.13
CA SER A 6 -8.13 0.31 -39.06
C SER A 6 -7.92 0.76 -37.60
N MET A 7 -8.90 0.53 -36.73
CA MET A 7 -8.83 0.94 -35.32
C MET A 7 -7.83 0.11 -34.52
N LYS A 8 -7.78 -1.21 -34.73
CA LYS A 8 -6.77 -2.09 -34.12
C LYS A 8 -5.34 -1.72 -34.55
N LYS A 9 -5.16 -1.40 -35.84
CA LYS A 9 -3.88 -0.93 -36.36
C LYS A 9 -3.50 0.44 -35.78
N GLY A 10 -4.45 1.34 -35.61
CA GLY A 10 -4.23 2.65 -34.98
C GLY A 10 -3.77 2.57 -33.53
N ILE A 11 -4.34 1.66 -32.74
CA ILE A 11 -3.94 1.43 -31.33
C ILE A 11 -2.52 0.85 -31.27
N ILE A 12 -2.21 -0.13 -32.13
CA ILE A 12 -0.87 -0.73 -32.21
C ILE A 12 0.15 0.33 -32.62
N VAL A 13 -0.18 1.16 -33.64
CA VAL A 13 0.68 2.26 -34.08
C VAL A 13 0.87 3.29 -32.98
N LEU A 14 -0.19 3.68 -32.26
CA LEU A 14 -0.09 4.59 -31.13
C LEU A 14 0.81 4.01 -30.01
N LEU A 15 0.66 2.72 -29.71
CA LEU A 15 1.51 1.99 -28.76
C LEU A 15 2.98 2.03 -29.17
N ILE A 16 3.25 1.69 -30.43
CA ILE A 16 4.62 1.68 -31.00
C ILE A 16 5.18 3.11 -31.04
N THR A 17 4.36 4.11 -31.36
CA THR A 17 4.79 5.51 -31.41
C THR A 17 5.12 6.03 -30.02
N VAL A 18 4.32 5.70 -29.01
CA VAL A 18 4.57 6.08 -27.60
C VAL A 18 5.82 5.35 -27.07
N LEU A 19 5.99 4.06 -27.38
CA LEU A 19 7.20 3.31 -27.05
C LEU A 19 8.45 3.90 -27.76
N ALA A 20 8.34 4.22 -29.05
CA ALA A 20 9.44 4.81 -29.79
C ALA A 20 9.78 6.25 -29.35
N ALA A 21 8.77 7.04 -28.95
CA ALA A 21 8.97 8.37 -28.39
C ALA A 21 9.66 8.29 -27.03
N GLY A 22 9.25 7.34 -26.16
CA GLY A 22 9.90 7.11 -24.87
C GLY A 22 11.39 6.77 -25.00
N MET A 23 11.76 5.97 -26.00
CA MET A 23 13.17 5.61 -26.25
C MET A 23 14.00 6.76 -26.88
N ALA A 24 13.36 7.79 -27.41
CA ALA A 24 14.05 8.89 -28.08
C ALA A 24 14.47 10.04 -27.12
N PHE A 25 13.93 10.06 -25.90
CA PHE A 25 14.26 11.08 -24.90
C PHE A 25 15.17 10.51 -23.83
N ALA A 26 16.40 10.97 -23.75
CA ALA A 26 17.30 10.68 -22.65
C ALA A 26 16.66 11.10 -21.32
N GLY A 27 16.57 10.18 -20.35
CA GLY A 27 15.96 10.45 -19.04
C GLY A 27 14.46 10.07 -18.92
N VAL A 28 13.87 9.47 -19.94
CA VAL A 28 12.51 8.90 -19.83
C VAL A 28 12.61 7.41 -19.57
N THR A 29 12.06 6.97 -18.46
CA THR A 29 11.86 5.54 -18.15
C THR A 29 10.37 5.24 -18.18
N GLY A 30 10.00 4.06 -18.64
CA GLY A 30 8.61 3.70 -18.75
C GLY A 30 8.36 2.22 -18.54
N LYS A 31 7.10 1.89 -18.25
CA LYS A 31 6.63 0.54 -18.08
C LYS A 31 5.27 0.37 -18.75
N ALA A 32 5.15 -0.63 -19.59
CA ALA A 32 3.88 -1.07 -20.15
C ALA A 32 3.57 -2.47 -19.64
N ALA A 33 2.38 -2.67 -19.10
CA ALA A 33 1.94 -3.95 -18.58
C ALA A 33 0.60 -4.36 -19.17
N THR A 34 0.44 -5.65 -19.45
CA THR A 34 -0.82 -6.25 -19.87
C THR A 34 -1.00 -7.61 -19.23
N GLN A 35 -2.25 -7.97 -18.95
CA GLN A 35 -2.60 -9.22 -18.32
C GLN A 35 -3.83 -9.83 -18.99
N PHE A 36 -3.78 -11.14 -19.21
CA PHE A 36 -4.93 -11.97 -19.59
C PHE A 36 -5.26 -12.91 -18.44
N THR A 37 -6.54 -12.97 -18.06
CA THR A 37 -7.02 -13.86 -17.00
C THR A 37 -8.09 -14.79 -17.55
N PHE A 38 -7.95 -16.09 -17.34
CA PHE A 38 -8.96 -17.11 -17.61
C PHE A 38 -9.47 -17.67 -16.28
N ASN A 39 -10.75 -17.42 -15.98
CA ASN A 39 -11.42 -17.97 -14.80
C ASN A 39 -11.91 -19.37 -15.11
N LEU A 40 -11.34 -20.37 -14.42
CA LEU A 40 -11.65 -21.78 -14.65
C LEU A 40 -13.02 -22.18 -14.11
N ASP A 41 -13.53 -21.49 -13.08
CA ASP A 41 -14.86 -21.78 -12.51
C ASP A 41 -15.99 -21.35 -13.44
N GLU A 42 -15.79 -20.24 -14.15
CA GLU A 42 -16.78 -19.70 -15.07
C GLU A 42 -16.60 -20.19 -16.50
N GLY A 43 -15.47 -20.84 -16.81
CA GLY A 43 -15.13 -21.24 -18.18
C GLY A 43 -14.96 -20.05 -19.13
N LYS A 44 -14.61 -18.87 -18.59
CA LYS A 44 -14.52 -17.62 -19.35
C LYS A 44 -13.14 -17.02 -19.29
N GLY A 45 -12.65 -16.59 -20.44
CA GLY A 45 -11.45 -15.79 -20.56
C GLY A 45 -11.80 -14.30 -20.48
N TYR A 46 -11.05 -13.59 -19.65
CA TYR A 46 -11.08 -12.14 -19.57
C TYR A 46 -9.79 -11.62 -20.21
N GLY A 47 -9.95 -11.00 -21.37
CA GLY A 47 -8.78 -10.53 -22.12
C GLY A 47 -8.17 -9.29 -21.49
N PHE A 48 -6.85 -9.27 -21.51
CA PHE A 48 -5.94 -8.13 -21.31
C PHE A 48 -6.47 -7.04 -20.38
N GLY A 49 -6.37 -7.24 -19.07
CA GLY A 49 -6.80 -6.22 -18.14
C GLY A 49 -6.55 -6.58 -16.70
N ASP A 50 -6.81 -5.62 -15.85
CA ASP A 50 -6.83 -5.77 -14.41
C ASP A 50 -7.88 -6.80 -13.98
N ALA A 51 -7.76 -7.35 -12.78
CA ALA A 51 -8.55 -8.47 -12.24
C ALA A 51 -10.09 -8.31 -12.27
N ASN A 52 -10.62 -7.27 -12.90
CA ASN A 52 -12.05 -7.08 -13.09
C ASN A 52 -12.52 -7.81 -14.37
N PRO A 53 -13.36 -8.85 -14.25
CA PRO A 53 -13.78 -9.71 -15.36
C PRO A 53 -14.61 -9.01 -16.44
N GLN A 54 -14.91 -7.74 -16.30
CA GLN A 54 -15.77 -6.98 -17.22
C GLN A 54 -15.02 -5.93 -18.04
N GLU A 55 -13.73 -5.70 -17.76
CA GLU A 55 -12.96 -4.65 -18.43
C GLU A 55 -11.64 -5.20 -18.98
N MET A 56 -11.36 -4.89 -20.26
CA MET A 56 -10.01 -5.02 -20.82
C MET A 56 -9.26 -3.73 -20.49
N LYS A 57 -8.21 -3.80 -19.70
CA LYS A 57 -7.43 -2.63 -19.30
C LYS A 57 -5.96 -2.79 -19.65
N TYR A 58 -5.43 -1.83 -20.38
CA TYR A 58 -3.99 -1.68 -20.62
C TYR A 58 -3.50 -0.50 -19.78
N THR A 59 -2.47 -0.71 -18.99
CA THR A 59 -1.88 0.34 -18.18
C THR A 59 -0.50 0.70 -18.71
N PHE A 60 -0.26 1.99 -18.89
CA PHE A 60 1.03 2.56 -19.27
C PHE A 60 1.45 3.52 -18.15
N SER A 61 2.68 3.37 -17.68
CA SER A 61 3.29 4.33 -16.76
C SER A 61 4.57 4.87 -17.38
N PHE A 62 4.76 6.17 -17.28
CA PHE A 62 5.96 6.87 -17.73
C PHE A 62 6.49 7.67 -16.57
N GLN A 63 7.80 7.63 -16.37
CA GLN A 63 8.49 8.52 -15.48
C GLN A 63 9.48 9.32 -16.32
N ILE A 64 9.44 10.63 -16.18
CA ILE A 64 10.36 11.56 -16.81
C ILE A 64 11.15 12.20 -15.69
N ASP A 65 12.45 11.95 -15.65
CA ASP A 65 13.38 12.63 -14.78
C ASP A 65 14.23 13.56 -15.65
N ALA A 66 14.03 14.87 -15.49
CA ALA A 66 14.78 15.88 -16.21
C ALA A 66 15.60 16.72 -15.21
N ALA A 67 16.90 16.65 -15.32
CA ALA A 67 17.78 17.67 -14.75
C ALA A 67 17.95 18.75 -15.80
N THR A 68 17.67 19.99 -15.46
CA THR A 68 17.86 21.13 -16.38
C THR A 68 19.34 21.43 -16.62
N VAL A 69 20.21 20.89 -15.77
CA VAL A 69 21.67 21.04 -15.84
C VAL A 69 22.34 19.80 -15.28
N ASP A 70 23.44 19.37 -15.87
CA ASP A 70 24.20 18.24 -15.37
C ASP A 70 24.87 18.62 -14.02
N LYS A 71 24.59 17.82 -12.98
CA LYS A 71 25.11 18.03 -11.63
C LYS A 71 26.64 18.11 -11.57
N ALA A 72 27.34 17.46 -12.47
CA ALA A 72 28.83 17.44 -12.52
C ALA A 72 29.40 18.79 -12.92
N ASP A 73 28.69 19.58 -13.75
CA ASP A 73 29.19 20.81 -14.33
C ASP A 73 28.84 22.06 -13.52
N HIS A 74 27.91 21.97 -12.53
CA HIS A 74 27.32 23.15 -11.89
C HIS A 74 27.25 23.07 -10.36
N GLN A 75 28.28 22.53 -9.72
CA GLN A 75 28.33 22.38 -8.24
C GLN A 75 28.24 23.71 -7.47
N THR A 76 28.41 24.84 -8.11
CA THR A 76 28.39 26.18 -7.49
C THR A 76 27.23 27.06 -7.95
N ASP A 77 26.45 26.61 -8.89
CA ASP A 77 25.37 27.43 -9.50
C ASP A 77 23.96 26.97 -9.03
N ILE A 78 22.97 27.79 -9.38
CA ILE A 78 21.57 27.48 -9.13
C ILE A 78 21.05 26.59 -10.27
N TRP A 79 20.50 25.42 -9.93
CA TRP A 79 19.88 24.51 -10.89
C TRP A 79 18.65 23.83 -10.33
N ALA A 80 17.84 23.20 -11.17
CA ALA A 80 16.61 22.53 -10.76
C ALA A 80 16.50 21.12 -11.34
N GLU A 81 15.93 20.21 -10.55
CA GLU A 81 15.51 18.88 -10.97
C GLU A 81 13.98 18.80 -11.00
N ILE A 82 13.42 18.25 -12.07
CA ILE A 82 11.99 18.01 -12.20
C ILE A 82 11.79 16.57 -12.59
N GLY A 83 10.99 15.84 -11.80
CA GLY A 83 10.50 14.51 -12.12
C GLY A 83 8.99 14.53 -12.26
N ALA A 84 8.46 13.80 -13.22
CA ALA A 84 7.03 13.65 -13.44
C ALA A 84 6.67 12.19 -13.71
N GLU A 85 5.54 11.74 -13.18
CA GLU A 85 4.95 10.44 -13.48
C GLU A 85 3.60 10.65 -14.17
N ALA A 86 3.41 10.00 -15.32
CA ALA A 86 2.14 9.89 -15.97
C ALA A 86 1.70 8.44 -16.04
N LYS A 87 0.46 8.15 -15.62
CA LYS A 87 -0.18 6.85 -15.81
C LYS A 87 -1.38 7.04 -16.72
N ALA A 88 -1.45 6.23 -17.77
CA ALA A 88 -2.58 6.21 -18.67
C ALA A 88 -3.11 4.79 -18.77
N SER A 89 -4.41 4.65 -18.93
CA SER A 89 -5.06 3.38 -19.17
C SER A 89 -5.99 3.45 -20.37
N ILE A 90 -6.08 2.35 -21.09
CA ILE A 90 -7.06 2.14 -22.15
C ILE A 90 -7.92 0.97 -21.71
N ALA A 91 -9.21 1.18 -21.58
CA ALA A 91 -10.16 0.15 -21.15
C ALA A 91 -11.34 0.03 -22.12
N THR A 92 -11.89 -1.17 -22.24
CA THR A 92 -13.17 -1.41 -22.90
C THR A 92 -14.17 -1.87 -21.86
N LYS A 93 -15.29 -1.18 -21.71
CA LYS A 93 -16.42 -1.65 -20.92
C LYS A 93 -17.23 -2.65 -21.75
N ASN A 94 -17.53 -3.80 -21.15
CA ASN A 94 -18.32 -4.89 -21.75
C ASN A 94 -17.73 -5.53 -23.01
N ALA A 95 -16.96 -6.58 -22.84
CA ALA A 95 -16.51 -7.43 -23.96
C ALA A 95 -17.67 -8.12 -24.71
N LYS A 96 -18.90 -8.15 -24.17
CA LYS A 96 -20.09 -8.75 -24.78
C LYS A 96 -20.89 -7.83 -25.68
N GLU A 97 -20.81 -6.52 -25.43
CA GLU A 97 -21.45 -5.52 -26.27
C GLU A 97 -20.36 -4.76 -27.03
N LYS A 98 -20.70 -4.12 -28.14
CA LYS A 98 -19.77 -3.22 -28.86
C LYS A 98 -19.37 -2.10 -27.90
N GLY A 99 -18.39 -2.40 -27.02
CA GLY A 99 -17.99 -1.53 -25.94
C GLY A 99 -17.25 -0.30 -26.43
N ASP A 100 -17.50 0.81 -25.81
CA ASP A 100 -16.76 2.04 -26.01
C ASP A 100 -15.32 1.86 -25.50
N LEU A 101 -14.37 2.18 -26.35
CA LEU A 101 -12.96 2.27 -25.98
C LEU A 101 -12.77 3.58 -25.20
N THR A 102 -12.39 3.47 -23.95
CA THR A 102 -12.11 4.63 -23.10
C THR A 102 -10.61 4.71 -22.87
N ALA A 103 -10.00 5.82 -23.28
CA ALA A 103 -8.64 6.18 -22.91
C ALA A 103 -8.70 7.21 -21.77
N LYS A 104 -7.92 7.00 -20.72
CA LYS A 104 -7.93 7.86 -19.54
C LYS A 104 -6.49 8.07 -19.07
N ILE A 105 -6.17 9.31 -18.71
CA ILE A 105 -4.99 9.60 -17.90
C ILE A 105 -5.40 9.39 -16.44
N ASP A 106 -4.90 8.34 -15.81
CA ASP A 106 -5.27 7.97 -14.44
C ASP A 106 -4.52 8.84 -13.42
N THR A 107 -3.27 9.19 -13.73
CA THR A 107 -2.42 10.00 -12.86
C THR A 107 -1.48 10.86 -13.71
N LEU A 108 -1.35 12.11 -13.33
CA LEU A 108 -0.27 12.99 -13.73
C LEU A 108 0.20 13.71 -12.48
N LYS A 109 1.42 13.46 -12.05
CA LYS A 109 1.97 14.09 -10.84
C LYS A 109 3.45 14.41 -11.02
N LEU A 110 3.91 15.45 -10.36
CA LEU A 110 5.32 15.66 -10.12
C LEU A 110 5.80 14.65 -9.08
N THR A 111 6.91 13.98 -9.37
CA THR A 111 7.57 13.04 -8.46
C THR A 111 8.79 13.67 -7.81
N LYS A 112 9.32 14.72 -8.41
CA LYS A 112 10.48 15.47 -7.95
C LYS A 112 10.36 16.92 -8.41
N ALA A 113 10.68 17.86 -7.54
CA ALA A 113 10.78 19.28 -7.90
C ALA A 113 11.75 19.95 -6.91
N ASN A 114 13.04 19.88 -7.21
CA ASN A 114 14.11 20.38 -6.35
C ASN A 114 14.78 21.59 -7.00
N ILE A 115 15.08 22.57 -6.16
CA ILE A 115 15.94 23.69 -6.51
C ILE A 115 17.24 23.54 -5.70
N HIS A 116 18.35 23.55 -6.38
CA HIS A 116 19.69 23.45 -5.77
C HIS A 116 20.36 24.81 -5.82
N ILE A 117 20.86 25.28 -4.68
CA ILE A 117 21.59 26.53 -4.51
C ILE A 117 22.83 26.23 -3.69
N ASN A 118 23.98 26.04 -4.33
CA ASN A 118 25.20 25.54 -3.70
C ASN A 118 24.90 24.21 -2.95
N ASP A 119 25.14 24.19 -1.64
CA ASP A 119 24.92 23.02 -0.78
C ASP A 119 23.48 22.88 -0.26
N ILE A 120 22.58 23.80 -0.64
CA ILE A 120 21.18 23.80 -0.21
C ILE A 120 20.32 23.17 -1.29
N THR A 121 19.50 22.21 -0.92
CA THR A 121 18.44 21.67 -1.78
C THR A 121 17.06 22.07 -1.22
N ILE A 122 16.23 22.67 -2.02
CA ILE A 122 14.84 23.05 -1.68
C ILE A 122 13.91 22.14 -2.47
N ASP A 123 13.25 21.20 -1.78
CA ASP A 123 12.18 20.38 -2.36
C ASP A 123 10.86 21.15 -2.22
N ILE A 124 10.28 21.56 -3.35
CA ILE A 124 9.04 22.34 -3.39
C ILE A 124 7.79 21.46 -3.41
N LEU A 125 7.92 20.14 -3.50
CA LEU A 125 6.77 19.24 -3.34
C LEU A 125 6.36 19.10 -1.88
N GLY A 126 7.20 19.62 -0.97
CA GLY A 126 6.92 19.88 0.43
C GLY A 126 6.76 18.67 1.28
N PRO A 127 6.64 18.80 2.61
CA PRO A 127 6.81 17.66 3.49
C PRO A 127 5.84 16.55 3.15
N GLN A 128 6.41 15.43 2.68
CA GLN A 128 5.64 14.27 2.25
C GLN A 128 5.34 13.30 3.41
N GLY A 129 5.65 13.70 4.63
CA GLY A 129 5.43 12.86 5.80
C GLY A 129 6.08 13.46 7.05
N PHE A 130 5.94 12.74 8.15
CA PHE A 130 6.67 13.02 9.37
C PHE A 130 7.99 12.27 9.34
N PHE A 131 8.98 12.81 10.02
CA PHE A 131 10.17 12.08 10.31
C PHE A 131 9.85 11.09 11.44
N ASP A 132 9.90 9.81 11.15
CA ASP A 132 9.72 8.70 12.08
C ASP A 132 10.69 7.58 11.73
N TYR A 133 11.18 6.87 12.74
CA TYR A 133 12.18 5.81 12.56
C TYR A 133 11.72 4.46 13.09
N ALA A 134 10.85 4.46 14.11
CA ALA A 134 10.32 3.23 14.68
C ALA A 134 9.07 2.80 13.92
N SER A 135 9.09 1.64 13.31
CA SER A 135 7.94 1.10 12.59
C SER A 135 7.77 -0.39 12.82
N SER A 136 6.51 -0.82 12.82
CA SER A 136 6.17 -2.24 12.77
C SER A 136 6.83 -2.91 11.57
N PHE A 137 7.39 -4.11 11.76
CA PHE A 137 7.94 -4.89 10.67
C PHE A 137 6.90 -5.81 10.01
N THR A 138 5.66 -5.74 10.44
CA THR A 138 4.56 -6.39 9.76
C THR A 138 3.72 -5.35 9.04
N THR A 139 3.29 -5.67 7.82
CA THR A 139 2.44 -4.79 7.01
C THR A 139 0.96 -4.93 7.34
N LYS A 140 0.62 -5.66 8.40
CA LYS A 140 -0.76 -5.94 8.76
C LYS A 140 -1.34 -4.86 9.64
N LYS A 141 -2.62 -4.60 9.43
CA LYS A 141 -3.42 -3.78 10.34
C LYS A 141 -3.71 -4.55 11.62
N TYR A 142 -3.40 -3.97 12.76
CA TYR A 142 -3.78 -4.44 14.07
C TYR A 142 -4.89 -3.53 14.60
N GLY A 143 -6.12 -3.96 14.51
CA GLY A 143 -7.23 -3.13 14.95
C GLY A 143 -7.20 -1.76 14.29
N SER A 144 -6.95 -0.71 15.06
CA SER A 144 -6.75 0.66 14.58
C SER A 144 -5.32 0.99 14.17
N TYR A 145 -4.35 0.05 14.34
CA TYR A 145 -2.95 0.30 14.00
C TYR A 145 -2.60 -0.20 12.63
N THR A 146 -1.87 0.63 11.94
CA THR A 146 -1.08 0.25 10.77
C THR A 146 0.31 0.78 11.05
N GLY A 147 1.21 -0.09 11.50
CA GLY A 147 2.54 0.28 11.97
C GLY A 147 3.14 1.51 11.47
N PRO A 148 3.63 2.58 11.88
CA PRO A 148 3.81 3.11 13.23
C PRO A 148 2.49 3.47 13.94
N CYS A 149 2.47 3.54 15.25
CA CYS A 149 1.31 3.95 16.07
C CYS A 149 0.72 5.30 15.71
N PHE A 150 1.48 6.07 15.01
CA PHE A 150 1.06 7.30 14.38
C PHE A 150 0.36 6.98 13.08
N ASP A 151 -0.80 6.32 13.11
CA ASP A 151 -1.59 6.20 11.88
C ASP A 151 -1.94 7.59 11.37
N MET A 152 -1.09 8.01 10.46
CA MET A 152 -1.09 9.30 9.86
C MET A 152 -2.12 9.40 8.75
N THR A 153 -2.73 8.28 8.40
CA THR A 153 -3.73 8.17 7.33
C THR A 153 -5.15 8.08 7.88
N SER A 154 -5.36 8.15 9.21
CA SER A 154 -6.71 8.12 9.75
C SER A 154 -7.49 9.35 9.30
N ASP A 155 -8.74 9.16 8.93
CA ASP A 155 -9.69 10.23 8.63
C ASP A 155 -9.96 11.16 9.84
N ASP A 156 -9.34 10.86 10.99
CA ASP A 156 -9.35 11.73 12.15
C ASP A 156 -8.50 12.97 11.85
N PRO A 157 -9.11 14.16 11.71
CA PRO A 157 -8.39 15.39 11.41
C PRO A 157 -7.35 15.77 12.47
N LEU A 158 -7.34 15.09 13.63
CA LEU A 158 -6.32 15.26 14.67
C LEU A 158 -5.04 14.50 14.35
N PHE A 159 -5.15 13.43 13.59
CA PHE A 159 -4.05 12.55 13.24
C PHE A 159 -3.68 12.62 11.76
N GLY A 160 -4.50 13.33 10.98
CA GLY A 160 -4.28 13.49 9.56
C GLY A 160 -2.95 14.17 9.28
N THR A 161 -2.05 13.42 8.74
CA THR A 161 -0.67 13.79 8.43
C THR A 161 -0.40 13.89 6.96
N SER A 162 -1.35 13.50 6.13
CA SER A 162 -1.32 14.07 4.82
C SER A 162 -1.49 15.57 5.04
N VAL A 163 -0.38 16.25 5.11
CA VAL A 163 -0.37 17.70 5.04
C VAL A 163 -0.83 18.01 3.63
N ASP A 164 -2.13 18.04 3.45
CA ASP A 164 -2.80 18.53 2.25
C ASP A 164 -2.48 20.05 2.17
N ALA A 165 -1.21 20.37 2.26
CA ALA A 165 -0.66 21.70 2.42
C ALA A 165 0.50 21.85 1.45
N GLY A 166 0.54 22.96 0.75
CA GLY A 166 1.73 23.38 0.04
C GLY A 166 2.86 23.66 1.04
N GLY A 167 4.06 23.14 0.77
CA GLY A 167 5.18 23.30 1.65
C GLY A 167 6.51 23.08 0.97
N VAL A 168 7.57 23.18 1.72
CA VAL A 168 8.93 22.98 1.25
C VAL A 168 9.73 22.16 2.25
N ASN A 169 10.66 21.35 1.76
CA ASN A 169 11.77 20.82 2.54
C ASN A 169 13.04 21.56 2.14
N VAL A 170 13.83 21.94 3.11
CA VAL A 170 15.16 22.53 2.92
C VAL A 170 16.19 21.55 3.48
N LEU A 171 17.06 21.05 2.62
CA LEU A 171 18.14 20.15 2.99
C LEU A 171 19.45 20.93 2.94
N TYR A 172 20.24 20.86 4.00
CA TYR A 172 21.53 21.49 4.12
C TYR A 172 22.46 20.68 5.03
N ASP A 173 23.63 20.31 4.56
CA ASP A 173 24.65 19.53 5.31
C ASP A 173 24.08 18.29 6.02
N GLY A 174 23.13 17.59 5.37
CA GLY A 174 22.47 16.42 5.94
C GLY A 174 21.34 16.71 6.93
N TYR A 175 21.05 17.99 7.25
CA TYR A 175 19.86 18.39 7.99
C TYR A 175 18.70 18.60 7.04
N THR A 176 17.49 18.27 7.49
CA THR A 176 16.25 18.57 6.77
C THR A 176 15.37 19.46 7.64
N PHE A 177 14.88 20.56 7.06
CA PHE A 177 13.88 21.44 7.66
C PHE A 177 12.64 21.41 6.77
N ALA A 178 11.49 21.20 7.37
CA ALA A 178 10.21 21.09 6.67
C ALA A 178 9.25 22.15 7.15
N PHE A 179 8.56 22.78 6.21
CA PHE A 179 7.51 23.74 6.49
C PHE A 179 6.35 23.53 5.52
N ALA A 180 5.13 23.51 6.04
CA ALA A 180 3.93 23.54 5.19
C ALA A 180 2.81 24.35 5.82
N PHE A 181 2.01 24.93 4.95
CA PHE A 181 0.85 25.71 5.33
C PHE A 181 -0.30 25.47 4.36
N ASN A 182 -1.50 25.31 4.87
CA ASN A 182 -2.71 25.25 4.07
C ASN A 182 -3.88 25.92 4.81
N ASN A 183 -4.70 26.60 4.03
CA ASN A 183 -6.03 27.03 4.49
C ASN A 183 -7.06 26.25 3.63
N LYS A 184 -7.56 25.15 4.14
CA LYS A 184 -8.49 24.28 3.43
C LYS A 184 -9.92 24.67 3.74
N VAL A 185 -10.60 25.21 2.75
CA VAL A 185 -12.04 25.44 2.79
C VAL A 185 -12.74 24.29 2.07
N THR A 186 -13.50 23.51 2.81
CA THR A 186 -14.40 22.51 2.25
C THR A 186 -15.80 23.09 2.28
N ASN A 187 -16.37 23.38 1.10
CA ASN A 187 -17.75 23.85 1.02
C ASN A 187 -18.72 22.79 1.56
N ALA A 188 -19.85 23.27 2.12
CA ALA A 188 -20.92 22.35 2.46
C ALA A 188 -21.38 21.63 1.19
N VAL A 189 -21.52 20.32 1.30
CA VAL A 189 -22.11 19.49 0.27
C VAL A 189 -23.48 19.06 0.77
N ASP A 190 -24.53 19.42 0.02
CA ASP A 190 -25.87 18.98 0.36
C ASP A 190 -25.96 17.45 0.35
N ALA A 191 -26.97 16.92 1.04
CA ALA A 191 -27.25 15.49 1.03
C ALA A 191 -27.37 15.00 -0.44
N VAL A 192 -26.49 14.08 -0.82
CA VAL A 192 -26.48 13.54 -2.20
C VAL A 192 -27.04 12.12 -2.18
N PRO A 193 -27.85 11.77 -3.18
CA PRO A 193 -28.31 10.38 -3.34
C PRO A 193 -27.13 9.47 -3.60
N SER A 194 -27.23 8.23 -3.09
CA SER A 194 -26.29 7.18 -3.46
C SER A 194 -26.37 6.92 -4.97
N SER A 195 -25.26 6.65 -5.62
CA SER A 195 -25.22 6.29 -7.05
C SER A 195 -26.04 5.02 -7.38
N ASN A 196 -26.36 4.21 -6.36
CA ASN A 196 -27.18 3.00 -6.45
C ASN A 196 -28.56 3.18 -5.80
N GLY A 197 -28.94 4.41 -5.46
CA GLY A 197 -30.21 4.72 -4.81
C GLY A 197 -31.44 4.42 -5.70
N GLU A 198 -32.58 4.17 -5.08
CA GLU A 198 -33.85 4.03 -5.77
C GLU A 198 -34.41 5.42 -6.13
N PHE A 199 -34.41 5.77 -7.41
CA PHE A 199 -34.90 7.07 -7.92
C PHE A 199 -36.30 6.95 -8.47
N LYS A 200 -37.15 7.94 -8.20
CA LYS A 200 -38.51 8.01 -8.72
C LYS A 200 -38.90 9.45 -9.07
N TRP A 201 -39.64 9.60 -10.17
CA TRP A 201 -40.21 10.88 -10.59
C TRP A 201 -41.62 11.05 -9.97
N PHE A 202 -41.83 12.18 -9.31
CA PHE A 202 -43.10 12.56 -8.72
C PHE A 202 -43.60 13.87 -9.35
N LYS A 203 -44.90 13.93 -9.60
CA LYS A 203 -45.59 15.15 -10.04
C LYS A 203 -45.95 15.99 -8.82
N ALA A 204 -46.14 17.30 -9.02
CA ALA A 204 -46.63 18.18 -7.95
C ALA A 204 -48.01 17.68 -7.44
N GLY A 205 -48.08 17.40 -6.14
CA GLY A 205 -49.25 16.83 -5.47
C GLY A 205 -49.22 15.30 -5.24
N ASP A 206 -48.22 14.60 -5.81
CA ASP A 206 -48.02 13.17 -5.51
C ASP A 206 -47.57 12.95 -4.07
N ASN A 207 -47.90 11.76 -3.53
CA ASN A 207 -47.38 11.35 -2.22
C ASN A 207 -45.91 10.95 -2.32
N THR A 208 -45.05 11.74 -1.71
CA THR A 208 -43.56 11.54 -1.69
C THR A 208 -43.08 10.90 -0.38
N THR A 209 -43.97 10.33 0.45
CA THR A 209 -43.56 9.73 1.73
C THR A 209 -42.48 8.67 1.53
N GLY A 210 -41.37 8.80 2.27
CA GLY A 210 -40.21 7.92 2.17
C GLY A 210 -39.20 8.29 1.06
N TYR A 211 -39.41 9.40 0.36
CA TYR A 211 -38.54 9.92 -0.68
C TYR A 211 -38.11 11.36 -0.39
N VAL A 212 -36.92 11.74 -0.81
CA VAL A 212 -36.32 13.08 -0.66
C VAL A 212 -36.01 13.62 -2.06
N ALA A 213 -36.29 14.89 -2.33
CA ALA A 213 -35.94 15.50 -3.59
C ALA A 213 -34.40 15.45 -3.79
N VAL A 214 -33.99 15.12 -5.00
CA VAL A 214 -32.56 15.09 -5.35
C VAL A 214 -32.01 16.51 -5.31
N ALA A 215 -30.87 16.69 -4.66
CA ALA A 215 -30.20 18.00 -4.60
C ALA A 215 -28.94 17.99 -5.52
N PRO A 216 -28.76 18.99 -6.42
CA PRO A 216 -29.70 20.06 -6.72
C PRO A 216 -31.00 19.53 -7.34
N THR A 217 -32.11 20.21 -7.09
CA THR A 217 -33.44 19.74 -7.55
C THR A 217 -33.48 19.57 -9.07
N VAL A 218 -33.78 18.36 -9.52
CA VAL A 218 -33.92 18.01 -10.93
C VAL A 218 -35.41 17.93 -11.30
N THR A 219 -35.84 18.78 -12.23
CA THR A 219 -37.22 18.78 -12.72
C THR A 219 -37.27 18.59 -14.23
N ALA A 220 -38.24 17.82 -14.73
CA ALA A 220 -38.50 17.64 -16.14
C ALA A 220 -40.02 17.44 -16.38
N ASN A 221 -40.61 18.19 -17.33
CA ASN A 221 -41.99 18.07 -17.74
C ASN A 221 -43.03 18.10 -16.56
N GLY A 222 -42.76 18.94 -15.53
CA GLY A 222 -43.61 19.06 -14.35
C GLY A 222 -43.44 17.94 -13.31
N TYR A 223 -42.45 17.08 -13.46
CA TYR A 223 -42.04 16.07 -12.48
C TYR A 223 -40.73 16.49 -11.81
N THR A 224 -40.59 16.17 -10.54
CA THR A 224 -39.37 16.33 -9.76
C THR A 224 -38.78 14.97 -9.45
N LEU A 225 -37.47 14.82 -9.57
CA LEU A 225 -36.76 13.59 -9.25
C LEU A 225 -36.54 13.51 -7.74
N TYR A 226 -36.91 12.39 -7.17
CA TYR A 226 -36.71 12.03 -5.76
C TYR A 226 -35.88 10.75 -5.64
N VAL A 227 -35.22 10.57 -4.51
CA VAL A 227 -34.50 9.37 -4.12
C VAL A 227 -35.07 8.85 -2.81
N LYS A 228 -35.08 7.55 -2.61
CA LYS A 228 -35.55 6.93 -1.38
C LYS A 228 -34.78 7.45 -0.18
N ALA A 229 -35.45 7.80 0.91
CA ALA A 229 -34.83 8.51 2.04
C ALA A 229 -33.66 7.76 2.69
N ASN A 230 -33.70 6.42 2.69
CA ASN A 230 -32.62 5.57 3.20
C ASN A 230 -31.41 5.45 2.26
N ASP A 231 -31.52 5.92 1.01
CA ASP A 231 -30.46 5.93 0.01
C ASP A 231 -29.78 7.32 -0.10
N VAL A 232 -30.14 8.26 0.76
CA VAL A 232 -29.53 9.60 0.82
C VAL A 232 -28.36 9.56 1.78
N LYS A 233 -27.18 10.03 1.32
CA LYS A 233 -26.04 10.26 2.20
C LYS A 233 -26.23 11.54 3.01
N ASP A 234 -25.81 11.52 4.27
CA ASP A 234 -25.84 12.70 5.12
C ASP A 234 -25.10 13.88 4.47
N PRO A 235 -25.59 15.12 4.67
CA PRO A 235 -24.91 16.30 4.18
C PRO A 235 -23.55 16.45 4.85
N ILE A 236 -22.55 16.79 4.05
CA ILE A 236 -21.22 17.11 4.56
C ILE A 236 -21.20 18.61 4.92
N PRO A 237 -21.03 18.97 6.18
CA PRO A 237 -20.98 20.37 6.59
C PRO A 237 -19.72 21.05 6.03
N ALA A 238 -19.84 22.33 5.70
CA ALA A 238 -18.68 23.14 5.32
C ALA A 238 -17.64 23.14 6.47
N LYS A 239 -16.40 22.86 6.13
CA LYS A 239 -15.26 22.92 7.05
C LYS A 239 -14.26 23.94 6.55
N GLU A 240 -13.73 24.72 7.45
CA GLU A 240 -12.69 25.70 7.19
C GLU A 240 -11.56 25.45 8.20
N ASN A 241 -10.44 24.89 7.74
CA ASN A 241 -9.32 24.51 8.59
C ASN A 241 -8.04 25.16 8.10
N MET A 242 -7.27 25.73 9.00
CA MET A 242 -5.90 26.14 8.77
C MET A 242 -4.97 25.04 9.30
N VAL A 243 -4.02 24.62 8.50
CA VAL A 243 -2.98 23.68 8.91
C VAL A 243 -1.62 24.34 8.81
N LEU A 244 -0.84 24.23 9.86
CA LEU A 244 0.58 24.62 9.89
C LEU A 244 1.39 23.39 10.31
N TYR A 245 2.42 23.11 9.55
CA TYR A 245 3.38 22.05 9.84
C TYR A 245 4.80 22.63 9.85
N VAL A 246 5.58 22.26 10.87
CA VAL A 246 7.02 22.53 10.96
C VAL A 246 7.72 21.26 11.42
N GLY A 247 8.80 20.89 10.76
CA GLY A 247 9.59 19.72 11.12
C GLY A 247 11.08 19.99 10.95
N ALA A 248 11.89 19.25 11.68
CA ALA A 248 13.33 19.22 11.53
C ALA A 248 13.88 17.81 11.77
N GLU A 249 14.85 17.42 10.98
CA GLU A 249 15.60 16.18 11.11
C GLU A 249 17.10 16.49 11.08
N THR A 250 17.86 15.88 11.99
CA THR A 250 19.31 16.02 12.04
C THR A 250 19.96 15.07 11.03
N LYS A 251 21.18 15.38 10.62
CA LYS A 251 22.04 14.34 10.04
C LYS A 251 22.34 13.24 11.05
N ALA A 252 22.79 12.10 10.58
CA ALA A 252 23.37 11.09 11.44
C ALA A 252 24.67 11.63 12.05
N TYR A 253 24.79 11.56 13.37
CA TYR A 253 25.98 11.94 14.12
C TYR A 253 26.76 10.69 14.51
N ASP A 254 28.04 10.66 14.22
CA ASP A 254 28.95 9.65 14.73
C ASP A 254 29.18 9.88 16.22
N LEU A 255 28.69 9.00 17.07
CA LEU A 255 28.91 9.04 18.52
C LEU A 255 30.24 8.37 18.92
N ALA A 256 30.57 7.28 18.23
CA ALA A 256 31.79 6.50 18.37
C ALA A 256 32.01 5.69 17.09
N GLU A 257 33.09 4.94 17.01
CA GLU A 257 33.36 4.05 15.89
C GLU A 257 32.19 3.05 15.73
N GLY A 258 31.55 3.07 14.57
CA GLY A 258 30.40 2.25 14.23
C GLY A 258 29.08 2.65 14.90
N ALA A 259 29.03 3.71 15.73
CA ALA A 259 27.81 4.15 16.41
C ALA A 259 27.31 5.48 15.85
N THR A 260 26.07 5.52 15.40
CA THR A 260 25.42 6.75 14.90
C THR A 260 24.14 7.06 15.66
N LEU A 261 23.78 8.35 15.68
CA LEU A 261 22.54 8.87 16.26
C LEU A 261 21.89 9.86 15.30
N GLN A 262 20.61 9.73 15.08
CA GLN A 262 19.80 10.68 14.33
C GLN A 262 18.54 11.03 15.12
N ALA A 263 18.05 12.26 15.00
CA ALA A 263 16.85 12.72 15.69
C ALA A 263 15.99 13.59 14.78
N ALA A 264 14.71 13.58 15.03
CA ALA A 264 13.75 14.43 14.35
C ALA A 264 12.69 14.96 15.32
N ALA A 265 12.12 16.11 14.99
CA ALA A 265 11.00 16.69 15.73
C ALA A 265 10.01 17.35 14.76
N ASN A 266 8.73 17.23 15.06
CA ASN A 266 7.65 17.76 14.24
C ASN A 266 6.61 18.47 15.12
N PHE A 267 6.05 19.54 14.57
CA PHE A 267 4.91 20.24 15.13
C PHE A 267 3.84 20.40 14.05
N ASN A 268 2.61 20.06 14.39
CA ASN A 268 1.44 20.23 13.53
C ASN A 268 0.33 20.95 14.28
N LEU A 269 -0.19 22.02 13.69
CA LEU A 269 -1.34 22.77 14.19
C LEU A 269 -2.48 22.65 13.18
N ASN A 270 -3.66 22.26 13.65
CA ASN A 270 -4.90 22.30 12.90
C ASN A 270 -5.90 23.20 13.63
N ARG A 271 -6.23 24.34 13.04
CA ARG A 271 -7.19 25.32 13.57
C ARG A 271 -8.50 25.22 12.78
N ASP A 272 -9.58 24.98 13.47
CA ASP A 272 -10.93 25.16 12.93
C ASP A 272 -11.28 26.66 12.95
N MET A 273 -11.38 27.26 11.78
CA MET A 273 -11.59 28.69 11.62
C MET A 273 -13.00 29.13 12.01
N LYS A 274 -13.99 28.21 12.09
CA LYS A 274 -15.36 28.51 12.50
C LYS A 274 -15.53 28.52 14.00
N THR A 275 -14.94 27.52 14.66
CA THR A 275 -15.05 27.37 16.12
C THR A 275 -13.90 28.01 16.88
N GLU A 276 -12.89 28.50 16.17
CA GLU A 276 -11.62 29.05 16.68
C GLU A 276 -10.83 28.07 17.57
N LYS A 277 -11.19 26.78 17.53
CA LYS A 277 -10.55 25.77 18.35
C LYS A 277 -9.30 25.24 17.63
N ASN A 278 -8.27 24.99 18.41
CA ASN A 278 -7.00 24.46 17.93
C ASN A 278 -6.87 22.98 18.32
N ALA A 279 -6.33 22.19 17.39
CA ALA A 279 -5.76 20.89 17.69
C ALA A 279 -4.30 20.92 17.29
N PHE A 280 -3.42 20.31 18.06
CA PHE A 280 -2.02 20.26 17.71
C PHE A 280 -1.37 18.93 18.12
N ALA A 281 -0.32 18.61 17.41
CA ALA A 281 0.51 17.47 17.68
C ALA A 281 1.98 17.89 17.76
N ILE A 282 2.69 17.33 18.71
CA ILE A 282 4.14 17.41 18.81
C ILE A 282 4.64 15.98 18.74
N SER A 283 5.59 15.70 17.84
CA SER A 283 6.24 14.41 17.74
C SER A 283 7.76 14.55 17.74
N GLY A 284 8.41 13.54 18.27
CA GLY A 284 9.86 13.41 18.24
C GLY A 284 10.25 11.97 17.95
N SER A 285 11.33 11.81 17.20
CA SER A 285 11.86 10.53 16.80
C SER A 285 13.38 10.49 17.03
N VAL A 286 13.87 9.34 17.47
CA VAL A 286 15.30 9.10 17.67
C VAL A 286 15.64 7.74 17.10
N ASN A 287 16.73 7.67 16.33
CA ASN A 287 17.31 6.44 15.84
C ASN A 287 18.78 6.35 16.25
N ALA A 288 19.18 5.22 16.77
CA ALA A 288 20.56 4.89 17.09
C ALA A 288 20.93 3.57 16.44
N ASP A 289 22.01 3.57 15.66
CA ASP A 289 22.53 2.39 15.00
C ASP A 289 23.97 2.13 15.46
N TYR A 290 24.30 0.86 15.55
CA TYR A 290 25.65 0.41 15.88
C TYR A 290 26.04 -0.73 14.94
N GLU A 291 27.22 -0.63 14.35
CA GLU A 291 27.81 -1.65 13.48
C GLU A 291 29.28 -1.87 13.81
N ALA A 292 29.66 -3.08 14.15
CA ALA A 292 31.05 -3.48 14.39
C ALA A 292 31.23 -4.96 14.11
N ASP A 293 32.18 -5.33 13.25
CA ASP A 293 32.54 -6.68 12.86
C ASP A 293 31.26 -7.53 12.54
N LYS A 294 30.88 -8.43 13.43
CA LYS A 294 29.74 -9.34 13.28
C LYS A 294 28.43 -8.83 13.91
N LEU A 295 28.48 -7.71 14.60
CA LEU A 295 27.32 -7.14 15.31
C LEU A 295 26.80 -5.91 14.58
N ALA A 296 25.53 -5.95 14.18
CA ALA A 296 24.75 -4.78 13.84
C ALA A 296 23.55 -4.67 14.77
N ALA A 297 23.28 -3.50 15.35
CA ALA A 297 22.14 -3.28 16.23
C ALA A 297 21.51 -1.93 15.92
N GLY A 298 20.19 -1.84 15.98
CA GLY A 298 19.44 -0.61 15.79
C GLY A 298 18.40 -0.45 16.89
N PHE A 299 18.18 0.78 17.30
CA PHE A 299 17.15 1.14 18.26
C PHE A 299 16.50 2.45 17.82
N ALA A 300 15.17 2.42 17.65
CA ALA A 300 14.41 3.60 17.28
C ALA A 300 13.22 3.80 18.23
N VAL A 301 12.92 5.05 18.52
CA VAL A 301 11.77 5.45 19.33
C VAL A 301 11.10 6.63 18.66
N ASP A 302 9.79 6.55 18.47
CA ASP A 302 8.94 7.65 18.06
C ASP A 302 7.94 7.94 19.18
N GLY A 303 7.74 9.21 19.48
CA GLY A 303 6.78 9.66 20.48
C GLY A 303 5.94 10.81 19.94
N ARG A 304 4.63 10.80 20.23
CA ARG A 304 3.72 11.83 19.78
C ARG A 304 2.70 12.21 20.86
N ILE A 305 2.53 13.49 21.06
CA ILE A 305 1.48 14.04 21.91
C ILE A 305 0.48 14.75 21.01
N ASN A 306 -0.77 14.31 21.01
CA ASN A 306 -1.86 14.95 20.32
C ASN A 306 -2.79 15.61 21.33
N ILE A 307 -3.17 16.86 21.07
CA ILE A 307 -4.14 17.61 21.87
C ILE A 307 -5.28 17.99 20.93
N ALA A 308 -6.45 17.42 21.20
CA ALA A 308 -7.65 17.62 20.40
C ALA A 308 -8.28 19.00 20.65
N LYS A 309 -9.20 19.41 19.77
CA LYS A 309 -9.99 20.65 19.90
C LYS A 309 -10.86 20.70 21.17
N ASP A 310 -11.15 19.56 21.77
CA ASP A 310 -11.85 19.39 23.05
C ASP A 310 -10.89 19.24 24.24
N GLU A 311 -9.59 19.54 24.04
CA GLU A 311 -8.52 19.42 25.00
C GLU A 311 -8.17 17.95 25.40
N THR A 312 -8.77 16.96 24.77
CA THR A 312 -8.41 15.55 25.00
C THR A 312 -6.96 15.33 24.55
N LYS A 313 -6.16 14.72 25.41
CA LYS A 313 -4.77 14.38 25.14
C LYS A 313 -4.63 12.90 24.85
N LYS A 314 -3.84 12.58 23.80
CA LYS A 314 -3.38 11.24 23.50
C LYS A 314 -1.86 11.23 23.35
N VAL A 315 -1.23 10.22 23.91
CA VAL A 315 0.22 10.01 23.83
C VAL A 315 0.47 8.68 23.14
N ALA A 316 0.89 8.72 21.90
CA ALA A 316 1.28 7.53 21.15
C ALA A 316 2.80 7.33 21.23
N MET A 317 3.24 6.07 21.13
CA MET A 317 4.65 5.72 21.14
C MET A 317 4.89 4.45 20.34
N ASP A 318 5.98 4.44 19.57
CA ASP A 318 6.53 3.29 18.87
C ASP A 318 7.98 3.07 19.30
N VAL A 319 8.36 1.82 19.50
CA VAL A 319 9.72 1.43 19.83
C VAL A 319 10.08 0.25 18.93
N LEU A 320 11.21 0.33 18.26
CA LEU A 320 11.77 -0.76 17.47
C LEU A 320 13.20 -1.01 17.93
N ALA A 321 13.50 -2.25 18.29
CA ALA A 321 14.85 -2.70 18.52
C ALA A 321 15.16 -3.86 17.59
N ASN A 322 16.30 -3.84 16.95
CA ASN A 322 16.76 -4.94 16.10
C ASN A 322 18.24 -5.22 16.36
N ALA A 323 18.65 -6.44 16.12
CA ALA A 323 20.03 -6.83 16.19
C ALA A 323 20.32 -7.98 15.22
N LYS A 324 21.53 -7.99 14.68
CA LYS A 324 22.10 -9.10 13.94
C LYS A 324 23.47 -9.39 14.53
N TYR A 325 23.69 -10.63 14.88
CA TYR A 325 25.00 -11.12 15.32
C TYR A 325 25.38 -12.34 14.52
N ASP A 326 26.41 -12.24 13.71
CA ASP A 326 26.87 -13.31 12.82
C ASP A 326 25.70 -13.86 11.97
N ILE A 327 25.26 -15.08 12.24
CA ILE A 327 24.19 -15.77 11.53
C ILE A 327 22.79 -15.51 12.10
N VAL A 328 22.69 -14.94 13.29
CA VAL A 328 21.39 -14.73 13.98
C VAL A 328 20.95 -13.29 13.86
N ASN A 329 19.67 -13.09 13.56
CA ASN A 329 19.03 -11.76 13.56
C ASN A 329 17.72 -11.79 14.35
N GLY A 330 17.34 -10.66 14.86
CA GLY A 330 16.07 -10.50 15.56
C GLY A 330 15.60 -9.06 15.60
N ALA A 331 14.30 -8.87 15.80
CA ALA A 331 13.71 -7.57 16.04
C ALA A 331 12.51 -7.68 16.96
N VAL A 332 12.29 -6.64 17.75
CA VAL A 332 11.13 -6.46 18.61
C VAL A 332 10.56 -5.08 18.36
N TYR A 333 9.26 -5.02 18.13
CA TYR A 333 8.51 -3.78 18.02
C TYR A 333 7.46 -3.71 19.11
N PHE A 334 7.29 -2.54 19.69
CA PHE A 334 6.23 -2.22 20.64
C PHE A 334 5.56 -0.91 20.19
N GLY A 335 4.22 -0.87 20.25
CA GLY A 335 3.46 0.32 19.90
C GLY A 335 2.26 0.54 20.79
N THR A 336 1.89 1.80 21.01
CA THR A 336 0.66 2.18 21.73
C THR A 336 0.06 3.47 21.16
N ASP A 337 -1.26 3.52 21.06
CA ASP A 337 -2.00 4.71 20.60
C ASP A 337 -2.25 5.73 21.70
N ASN A 338 -2.20 5.31 22.96
CA ASN A 338 -2.56 6.18 24.07
C ASN A 338 -1.95 5.73 25.41
N LEU A 339 -0.65 5.93 25.55
CA LEU A 339 0.14 5.51 26.70
C LEU A 339 -0.50 5.90 28.03
N GLY A 340 -0.69 4.91 28.90
CA GLY A 340 -1.15 5.10 30.28
C GLY A 340 -2.64 5.40 30.44
N LYS A 341 -3.46 5.34 29.39
CA LYS A 341 -4.91 5.51 29.48
C LYS A 341 -5.65 4.17 29.53
N GLU A 342 -6.78 4.17 30.25
CA GLU A 342 -7.72 3.05 30.20
C GLU A 342 -8.25 2.85 28.78
N GLY A 343 -8.25 1.62 28.30
CA GLY A 343 -8.66 1.26 26.93
C GLY A 343 -7.63 1.53 25.85
N ALA A 344 -6.41 2.00 26.20
CA ALA A 344 -5.31 2.07 25.26
C ALA A 344 -4.96 0.68 24.71
N GLU A 345 -4.56 0.63 23.44
CA GLU A 345 -4.05 -0.58 22.83
C GLU A 345 -2.52 -0.61 22.93
N TYR A 346 -1.98 -1.76 23.28
CA TYR A 346 -0.54 -2.04 23.37
C TYR A 346 -0.25 -3.26 22.51
N VAL A 347 0.51 -3.08 21.44
CA VAL A 347 0.86 -4.16 20.53
C VAL A 347 2.34 -4.50 20.65
N LEU A 348 2.64 -5.78 20.70
CA LEU A 348 3.99 -6.33 20.64
C LEU A 348 4.14 -7.21 19.40
N GLU A 349 5.24 -7.05 18.70
CA GLU A 349 5.69 -7.95 17.62
C GLU A 349 7.12 -8.38 17.90
N ALA A 350 7.45 -9.60 17.53
CA ALA A 350 8.80 -10.10 17.65
C ALA A 350 9.11 -11.04 16.50
N LYS A 351 10.34 -10.98 15.99
CA LYS A 351 10.86 -11.95 15.03
C LYS A 351 12.29 -12.32 15.38
N VAL A 352 12.65 -13.54 15.06
CA VAL A 352 14.01 -14.06 15.16
C VAL A 352 14.28 -14.90 13.94
N GLY A 353 15.50 -14.85 13.43
CA GLY A 353 15.93 -15.65 12.28
C GLY A 353 17.38 -16.07 12.44
N ALA A 354 17.75 -17.10 11.70
CA ALA A 354 19.14 -17.53 11.57
C ALA A 354 19.41 -18.09 10.17
N ASP A 355 20.60 -17.75 9.65
CA ASP A 355 21.12 -18.25 8.39
C ASP A 355 22.23 -19.27 8.70
N ILE A 356 21.86 -20.55 8.80
CA ILE A 356 22.72 -21.63 9.30
C ILE A 356 23.47 -22.26 8.12
N PRO A 357 24.77 -22.08 7.97
CA PRO A 357 25.54 -22.78 6.95
C PRO A 357 25.63 -24.27 7.29
N VAL A 358 25.04 -25.11 6.46
CA VAL A 358 25.03 -26.57 6.62
C VAL A 358 26.02 -27.27 5.69
N ALA A 359 26.40 -26.62 4.59
CA ALA A 359 27.45 -27.03 3.66
C ALA A 359 28.00 -25.81 2.93
N GLU A 360 29.06 -25.97 2.13
CA GLU A 360 29.78 -24.89 1.46
C GLU A 360 28.87 -23.95 0.65
N GLU A 361 27.84 -24.48 0.00
CA GLU A 361 26.89 -23.71 -0.82
C GLU A 361 25.44 -23.81 -0.30
N ILE A 362 25.22 -24.35 0.91
CA ILE A 362 23.89 -24.59 1.44
C ILE A 362 23.71 -23.84 2.75
N VAL A 363 22.82 -22.86 2.74
CA VAL A 363 22.40 -22.11 3.93
C VAL A 363 20.96 -22.45 4.24
N LEU A 364 20.70 -22.90 5.46
CA LEU A 364 19.37 -23.11 5.98
C LEU A 364 18.89 -21.84 6.70
N ASN A 365 17.89 -21.19 6.12
CA ASN A 365 17.24 -20.03 6.71
C ASN A 365 16.11 -20.50 7.62
N VAL A 366 16.13 -20.16 8.90
CA VAL A 366 15.05 -20.43 9.84
C VAL A 366 14.53 -19.13 10.43
N ALA A 367 13.22 -19.01 10.62
CA ALA A 367 12.67 -17.82 11.25
C ALA A 367 11.41 -18.14 12.07
N GLY A 368 11.20 -17.34 13.11
CA GLY A 368 9.99 -17.31 13.92
C GLY A 368 9.48 -15.88 14.06
N GLU A 369 8.15 -15.70 14.10
CA GLU A 369 7.51 -14.40 14.20
C GLU A 369 6.27 -14.47 15.07
N VAL A 370 6.10 -13.49 15.93
CA VAL A 370 4.87 -13.21 16.69
C VAL A 370 4.33 -11.87 16.22
N ASP A 371 3.06 -11.81 15.90
CA ASP A 371 2.41 -10.73 15.19
C ASP A 371 1.07 -10.40 15.88
N GLY A 372 0.81 -9.12 16.18
CA GLY A 372 -0.45 -8.66 16.77
C GLY A 372 -0.72 -9.19 18.18
N LEU A 373 0.28 -9.21 19.03
CA LEU A 373 0.10 -9.52 20.45
C LEU A 373 -0.38 -8.27 21.19
N TYR A 374 -1.69 -8.15 21.38
CA TYR A 374 -2.31 -7.05 22.13
C TYR A 374 -2.29 -7.35 23.61
N LEU A 375 -1.42 -6.68 24.34
CA LEU A 375 -1.11 -7.01 25.76
C LEU A 375 -2.29 -6.73 26.72
N GLU A 376 -3.17 -5.79 26.38
CA GLU A 376 -4.34 -5.44 27.18
C GLU A 376 -5.55 -6.36 26.96
N LYS A 377 -5.53 -7.20 25.93
CA LYS A 377 -6.65 -8.08 25.60
C LYS A 377 -6.61 -9.36 26.42
N VAL A 378 -7.75 -9.78 26.94
CA VAL A 378 -7.92 -11.12 27.51
C VAL A 378 -7.57 -12.15 26.44
N ASP A 379 -6.78 -13.15 26.82
CA ASP A 379 -6.27 -14.17 25.89
C ASP A 379 -5.37 -13.61 24.75
N ALA A 380 -4.61 -12.54 25.00
CA ALA A 380 -3.73 -11.91 24.02
C ALA A 380 -2.86 -12.93 23.25
N PHE A 381 -2.22 -13.85 23.95
CA PHE A 381 -1.40 -14.90 23.35
C PHE A 381 -2.19 -15.87 22.45
N LYS A 382 -3.46 -16.13 22.74
CA LYS A 382 -4.29 -16.98 21.89
C LYS A 382 -4.75 -16.26 20.62
N LYS A 383 -4.80 -14.91 20.64
CA LYS A 383 -5.25 -14.06 19.54
C LYS A 383 -4.12 -13.59 18.65
N ALA A 384 -2.89 -13.60 19.12
CA ALA A 384 -1.71 -13.28 18.33
C ALA A 384 -1.52 -14.29 17.18
N ALA A 385 -0.93 -13.83 16.09
CA ALA A 385 -0.51 -14.69 15.01
C ALA A 385 0.95 -15.12 15.21
N TYR A 386 1.22 -16.40 14.96
CA TYR A 386 2.55 -16.97 15.06
C TYR A 386 2.93 -17.57 13.72
N LYS A 387 4.17 -17.38 13.30
CA LYS A 387 4.73 -18.00 12.11
C LYS A 387 6.07 -18.61 12.43
N ALA A 388 6.34 -19.73 11.78
CA ALA A 388 7.67 -20.34 11.73
C ALA A 388 7.94 -20.73 10.30
N SER A 389 9.14 -20.49 9.82
CA SER A 389 9.55 -20.84 8.46
C SER A 389 10.93 -21.46 8.44
N VAL A 390 11.13 -22.30 7.44
CA VAL A 390 12.43 -22.87 7.10
C VAL A 390 12.56 -22.85 5.58
N GLY A 391 13.74 -22.51 5.09
CA GLY A 391 14.02 -22.52 3.66
C GLY A 391 15.49 -22.68 3.36
N THR A 392 15.79 -23.09 2.15
CA THR A 392 17.16 -23.19 1.66
C THR A 392 17.20 -23.00 0.16
N SER A 393 18.37 -22.59 -0.34
CA SER A 393 18.67 -22.55 -1.77
C SER A 393 19.90 -23.42 -2.05
N VAL A 394 19.79 -24.27 -3.05
CA VAL A 394 20.88 -25.11 -3.54
C VAL A 394 20.95 -24.95 -5.04
N ASP A 395 22.03 -24.37 -5.54
CA ASP A 395 22.21 -24.01 -6.96
C ASP A 395 20.98 -23.20 -7.46
N LYS A 396 20.24 -23.77 -8.38
CA LYS A 396 19.06 -23.17 -9.02
C LYS A 396 17.73 -23.45 -8.30
N LEU A 397 17.75 -24.28 -7.27
CA LEU A 397 16.58 -24.70 -6.52
C LEU A 397 16.48 -23.96 -5.19
N THR A 398 15.37 -23.28 -4.98
CA THR A 398 14.99 -22.75 -3.66
C THR A 398 13.76 -23.50 -3.16
N VAL A 399 13.77 -23.95 -1.91
CA VAL A 399 12.63 -24.59 -1.27
C VAL A 399 12.36 -23.96 0.08
N GLY A 400 11.09 -23.98 0.49
CA GLY A 400 10.70 -23.44 1.79
C GLY A 400 9.43 -24.08 2.32
N ALA A 401 9.31 -24.07 3.64
CA ALA A 401 8.10 -24.46 4.35
C ALA A 401 7.74 -23.39 5.40
N GLU A 402 6.47 -23.21 5.65
CA GLU A 402 5.92 -22.27 6.62
C GLU A 402 4.84 -22.95 7.46
N PHE A 403 4.87 -22.69 8.75
CA PHE A 403 3.77 -22.95 9.65
C PHE A 403 3.22 -21.61 10.16
N GLY A 404 1.89 -21.47 10.17
CA GLY A 404 1.21 -20.29 10.71
C GLY A 404 0.08 -20.70 11.65
N TRP A 405 -0.01 -20.06 12.81
CA TRP A 405 -1.10 -20.19 13.76
C TRP A 405 -1.84 -18.85 13.88
N ASN A 406 -3.16 -18.88 13.87
CA ASN A 406 -4.04 -17.72 13.89
C ASN A 406 -3.76 -16.69 12.75
N VAL A 407 -3.25 -17.17 11.62
CA VAL A 407 -2.99 -16.39 10.41
C VAL A 407 -4.22 -16.36 9.51
N GLY A 408 -4.28 -15.39 8.58
CA GLY A 408 -5.33 -15.33 7.57
C GLY A 408 -5.31 -16.58 6.68
N ILE A 409 -6.43 -17.31 6.59
CA ILE A 409 -6.60 -18.50 5.76
C ILE A 409 -7.66 -18.34 4.69
N ASN A 410 -8.45 -17.26 4.73
CA ASN A 410 -9.36 -16.84 3.67
C ASN A 410 -9.35 -15.31 3.58
N PHE A 411 -9.55 -14.77 2.38
CA PHE A 411 -9.39 -13.34 2.11
C PHE A 411 -10.54 -12.85 1.22
N ASN A 412 -10.96 -11.61 1.42
CA ASN A 412 -11.88 -10.92 0.50
C ASN A 412 -11.14 -10.38 -0.74
N ALA A 413 -11.89 -9.75 -1.65
CA ALA A 413 -11.32 -9.18 -2.88
C ALA A 413 -10.28 -8.05 -2.64
N LYS A 414 -10.26 -7.46 -1.43
CA LYS A 414 -9.28 -6.44 -1.02
C LYS A 414 -8.02 -7.05 -0.38
N GLY A 415 -7.94 -8.39 -0.27
CA GLY A 415 -6.84 -9.06 0.40
C GLY A 415 -6.93 -9.06 1.94
N GLU A 416 -8.06 -8.65 2.51
CA GLU A 416 -8.26 -8.66 3.96
C GLU A 416 -8.68 -10.06 4.44
N PRO A 417 -8.15 -10.56 5.57
CA PRO A 417 -8.49 -11.89 6.06
C PRO A 417 -9.94 -11.93 6.56
N THR A 418 -10.76 -12.74 5.92
CA THR A 418 -12.15 -13.02 6.34
C THR A 418 -12.23 -14.20 7.31
N LYS A 419 -11.18 -15.02 7.40
CA LYS A 419 -11.07 -16.15 8.30
C LYS A 419 -9.62 -16.34 8.75
N LYS A 420 -9.42 -16.58 10.03
CA LYS A 420 -8.11 -16.91 10.62
C LYS A 420 -8.06 -18.38 11.02
N GLY A 421 -6.87 -18.96 11.00
CA GLY A 421 -6.68 -20.34 11.35
C GLY A 421 -5.23 -20.78 11.35
N MET A 422 -5.02 -22.08 11.26
CA MET A 422 -3.70 -22.69 11.11
C MET A 422 -3.41 -22.89 9.62
N LYS A 423 -2.18 -22.63 9.20
CA LYS A 423 -1.68 -22.80 7.83
C LYS A 423 -0.38 -23.59 7.86
N ILE A 424 -0.27 -24.59 7.00
CA ILE A 424 0.99 -25.25 6.66
C ILE A 424 1.19 -25.01 5.17
N ALA A 425 2.33 -24.48 4.78
CA ALA A 425 2.63 -24.19 3.38
C ALA A 425 4.02 -24.72 3.01
N ALA A 426 4.16 -25.11 1.75
CA ALA A 426 5.44 -25.40 1.12
C ALA A 426 5.52 -24.66 -0.20
N ASN A 427 6.72 -24.24 -0.56
CA ASN A 427 7.02 -23.61 -1.83
C ASN A 427 8.34 -24.13 -2.38
N ALA A 428 8.46 -24.06 -3.70
CA ALA A 428 9.68 -24.33 -4.42
C ALA A 428 9.79 -23.43 -5.63
N SER A 429 11.01 -23.00 -5.95
CA SER A 429 11.31 -22.34 -7.22
C SER A 429 12.57 -22.94 -7.83
N TYR A 430 12.56 -23.04 -9.18
CA TYR A 430 13.69 -23.56 -9.93
C TYR A 430 14.04 -22.58 -11.06
N ALA A 431 15.26 -22.06 -11.01
CA ALA A 431 15.77 -21.12 -11.99
C ALA A 431 16.37 -21.89 -13.20
N LEU A 432 15.71 -21.81 -14.35
CA LEU A 432 16.25 -22.22 -15.65
C LEU A 432 17.02 -21.04 -16.26
N GLU A 433 17.80 -21.31 -17.31
CA GLU A 433 18.51 -20.24 -18.06
C GLU A 433 17.57 -19.17 -18.63
N VAL A 434 16.39 -19.58 -19.06
CA VAL A 434 15.43 -18.71 -19.74
C VAL A 434 14.19 -18.39 -18.91
N ALA A 435 13.95 -19.07 -17.78
CA ALA A 435 12.73 -18.90 -17.00
C ALA A 435 12.90 -19.38 -15.55
N THR A 436 12.08 -18.91 -14.65
CA THR A 436 11.94 -19.43 -13.29
C THR A 436 10.57 -20.09 -13.13
N ILE A 437 10.54 -21.32 -12.68
CA ILE A 437 9.32 -22.06 -12.33
C ILE A 437 9.12 -21.95 -10.83
N LYS A 438 7.92 -21.55 -10.39
CA LYS A 438 7.56 -21.43 -8.98
C LYS A 438 6.32 -22.29 -8.70
N GLY A 439 6.33 -23.03 -7.61
CA GLY A 439 5.19 -23.81 -7.13
C GLY A 439 4.97 -23.59 -5.65
N SER A 440 3.73 -23.61 -5.21
CA SER A 440 3.38 -23.56 -3.80
C SER A 440 2.10 -24.36 -3.52
N VAL A 441 2.01 -24.85 -2.30
CA VAL A 441 0.79 -25.47 -1.77
C VAL A 441 0.61 -25.04 -0.31
N SER A 442 -0.62 -24.77 0.09
CA SER A 442 -0.95 -24.55 1.50
C SER A 442 -2.13 -25.42 1.92
N ALA A 443 -2.02 -26.04 3.09
CA ALA A 443 -3.10 -26.69 3.80
C ALA A 443 -3.54 -25.77 4.95
N ASN A 444 -4.84 -25.52 5.02
CA ASN A 444 -5.44 -24.60 5.97
C ASN A 444 -6.40 -25.33 6.89
N PHE A 445 -6.43 -24.94 8.18
CA PHE A 445 -7.22 -25.58 9.19
C PHE A 445 -7.90 -24.57 10.10
N ILE A 446 -9.05 -24.92 10.65
CA ILE A 446 -9.79 -24.10 11.62
C ILE A 446 -9.65 -24.78 12.99
N PRO A 447 -8.91 -24.17 13.93
CA PRO A 447 -8.88 -24.64 15.31
C PRO A 447 -10.18 -24.28 16.03
N SER A 448 -10.71 -25.22 16.81
CA SER A 448 -11.79 -25.01 17.78
C SER A 448 -11.34 -25.46 19.17
N ALA A 449 -12.19 -25.28 20.17
CA ALA A 449 -11.84 -25.66 21.55
C ALA A 449 -11.43 -27.16 21.70
N ASP A 450 -12.10 -28.04 20.92
CA ASP A 450 -11.96 -29.49 21.09
C ASP A 450 -11.18 -30.15 19.94
N LYS A 451 -11.06 -29.50 18.78
CA LYS A 451 -10.40 -30.12 17.63
C LYS A 451 -9.86 -29.08 16.64
N VAL A 452 -8.92 -29.52 15.83
CA VAL A 452 -8.47 -28.80 14.63
C VAL A 452 -9.11 -29.49 13.43
N SER A 453 -9.96 -28.76 12.71
CA SER A 453 -10.64 -29.27 11.52
C SER A 453 -9.90 -28.81 10.27
N PHE A 454 -9.76 -29.68 9.30
CA PHE A 454 -9.28 -29.32 7.98
C PHE A 454 -10.24 -28.32 7.33
N TYR A 455 -9.72 -27.38 6.55
CA TYR A 455 -10.54 -26.37 5.88
C TYR A 455 -10.31 -26.37 4.36
N ALA A 456 -9.06 -26.23 3.90
CA ALA A 456 -8.79 -26.12 2.47
C ALA A 456 -7.35 -26.47 2.12
N VAL A 457 -7.14 -26.94 0.87
CA VAL A 457 -5.82 -26.97 0.20
C VAL A 457 -5.85 -25.95 -0.94
N ARG A 458 -4.79 -25.18 -1.07
CA ARG A 458 -4.62 -24.16 -2.12
C ARG A 458 -3.28 -24.31 -2.81
N PRO A 459 -3.25 -24.93 -4.00
CA PRO A 459 -2.07 -24.99 -4.84
C PRO A 459 -1.94 -23.73 -5.71
N ALA A 460 -0.70 -23.43 -6.12
CA ALA A 460 -0.40 -22.45 -7.14
C ALA A 460 0.87 -22.87 -7.90
N VAL A 461 0.95 -22.52 -9.16
CA VAL A 461 2.14 -22.70 -9.99
C VAL A 461 2.27 -21.54 -10.95
N SER A 462 3.50 -21.08 -11.19
CA SER A 462 3.79 -20.06 -12.19
C SER A 462 5.14 -20.28 -12.85
N VAL A 463 5.26 -19.72 -14.02
CA VAL A 463 6.51 -19.60 -14.78
C VAL A 463 6.69 -18.13 -15.13
N GLU A 464 7.91 -17.64 -14.98
CA GLU A 464 8.28 -16.25 -15.28
C GLU A 464 9.58 -16.23 -16.06
N SER A 465 9.67 -15.42 -17.11
CA SER A 465 10.86 -15.23 -17.93
C SER A 465 11.08 -13.77 -18.29
N GLY A 466 12.29 -13.29 -18.06
CA GLY A 466 12.80 -12.01 -18.58
C GLY A 466 13.84 -12.20 -19.71
N ALA A 467 14.15 -13.43 -20.08
CA ALA A 467 15.21 -13.73 -21.03
C ALA A 467 14.71 -13.98 -22.48
N ILE A 468 13.40 -14.17 -22.67
CA ILE A 468 12.83 -14.48 -23.99
C ILE A 468 12.78 -13.24 -24.88
N ILE A 469 12.45 -12.10 -24.29
CA ILE A 469 12.37 -10.81 -24.99
C ILE A 469 13.11 -9.79 -24.12
N GLU A 470 14.03 -9.07 -24.70
CA GLU A 470 14.80 -8.02 -24.04
C GLU A 470 13.86 -6.98 -23.42
N ASN A 471 14.14 -6.59 -22.18
CA ASN A 471 13.34 -5.64 -21.39
C ASN A 471 11.87 -6.06 -21.18
N CYS A 472 11.53 -7.32 -21.42
CA CYS A 472 10.18 -7.84 -21.27
C CYS A 472 10.15 -9.01 -20.28
N THR A 473 9.33 -8.87 -19.23
CA THR A 473 9.03 -9.99 -18.33
C THR A 473 7.70 -10.61 -18.74
N LEU A 474 7.75 -11.90 -19.08
CA LEU A 474 6.57 -12.72 -19.37
C LEU A 474 6.26 -13.61 -18.18
N SER A 475 5.01 -13.75 -17.82
CA SER A 475 4.58 -14.68 -16.77
C SER A 475 3.32 -15.45 -17.16
N LEU A 476 3.26 -16.71 -16.75
CA LEU A 476 2.08 -17.57 -16.83
C LEU A 476 1.91 -18.26 -15.50
N GLY A 477 0.73 -18.14 -14.87
CA GLY A 477 0.46 -18.74 -13.58
C GLY A 477 -0.95 -19.29 -13.45
N TRP A 478 -1.09 -20.32 -12.63
CA TRP A 478 -2.35 -20.83 -12.13
C TRP A 478 -2.40 -20.63 -10.64
N SER A 479 -3.46 -19.97 -10.15
CA SER A 479 -3.64 -19.64 -8.74
C SER A 479 -5.12 -19.46 -8.39
N GLY A 480 -5.39 -19.33 -7.09
CA GLY A 480 -6.76 -19.14 -6.59
C GLY A 480 -7.61 -20.41 -6.58
N ALA A 481 -7.06 -21.57 -6.92
CA ALA A 481 -7.73 -22.84 -6.72
C ALA A 481 -7.89 -23.12 -5.21
N SER A 482 -9.04 -23.68 -4.84
CA SER A 482 -9.34 -24.07 -3.46
C SER A 482 -10.12 -25.37 -3.46
N PHE A 483 -9.61 -26.33 -2.73
CA PHE A 483 -10.25 -27.61 -2.48
C PHE A 483 -10.61 -27.64 -1.00
N GLU A 484 -11.90 -27.66 -0.67
CA GLU A 484 -12.43 -27.49 0.68
C GLU A 484 -13.15 -28.74 1.16
N ALA A 485 -13.08 -29.04 2.44
CA ALA A 485 -13.79 -30.13 3.08
C ALA A 485 -13.78 -30.00 4.61
N ASP A 486 -14.58 -30.82 5.27
CA ASP A 486 -14.51 -31.00 6.73
C ASP A 486 -13.39 -31.98 7.12
N ASP A 487 -12.94 -32.82 6.21
CA ASP A 487 -11.79 -33.73 6.34
C ASP A 487 -11.06 -33.89 5.01
N PHE A 488 -9.81 -34.37 5.06
CA PHE A 488 -8.95 -34.48 3.88
C PHE A 488 -9.43 -35.55 2.88
N ALA A 489 -10.22 -36.51 3.33
CA ALA A 489 -10.72 -37.60 2.46
C ALA A 489 -11.94 -37.19 1.63
N SER A 490 -12.61 -36.11 2.01
CA SER A 490 -13.86 -35.63 1.36
C SER A 490 -13.68 -34.32 0.59
N LEU A 491 -12.47 -34.03 0.10
CA LEU A 491 -12.15 -32.82 -0.66
C LEU A 491 -13.08 -32.60 -1.86
N LYS A 492 -13.68 -31.43 -1.90
CA LYS A 492 -14.48 -30.93 -3.04
C LYS A 492 -13.84 -29.67 -3.59
N THR A 493 -13.91 -29.52 -4.90
CA THR A 493 -13.47 -28.29 -5.53
C THR A 493 -14.43 -27.14 -5.15
N ALA A 494 -13.94 -26.18 -4.39
CA ALA A 494 -14.64 -24.92 -4.11
C ALA A 494 -14.33 -23.86 -5.17
N SER A 495 -13.12 -23.90 -5.75
CA SER A 495 -12.72 -23.09 -6.89
C SER A 495 -11.64 -23.81 -7.69
N ASN A 496 -11.74 -23.79 -9.01
CA ASN A 496 -10.70 -24.26 -9.93
C ASN A 496 -9.59 -23.20 -10.12
N GLY A 497 -9.83 -21.99 -9.63
CA GLY A 497 -8.91 -20.87 -9.74
C GLY A 497 -8.91 -20.19 -11.10
N LYS A 498 -7.81 -19.54 -11.37
CA LYS A 498 -7.61 -18.78 -12.61
C LYS A 498 -6.22 -19.01 -13.20
N ILE A 499 -6.15 -18.96 -14.51
CA ILE A 499 -4.91 -18.87 -15.26
C ILE A 499 -4.67 -17.41 -15.62
N VAL A 500 -3.49 -16.92 -15.33
CA VAL A 500 -3.07 -15.54 -15.61
C VAL A 500 -1.83 -15.58 -16.48
N ALA A 501 -1.92 -14.95 -17.63
CA ALA A 501 -0.76 -14.67 -18.49
C ALA A 501 -0.53 -13.16 -18.48
N ALA A 502 0.70 -12.73 -18.19
CA ALA A 502 1.04 -11.32 -18.16
C ALA A 502 2.33 -11.04 -18.92
N ALA A 503 2.43 -9.85 -19.46
CA ALA A 503 3.64 -9.30 -20.04
C ALA A 503 3.87 -7.89 -19.51
N THR A 504 5.11 -7.61 -19.13
CA THR A 504 5.56 -6.30 -18.68
C THR A 504 6.80 -5.93 -19.47
N ILE A 505 6.78 -4.79 -20.13
CA ILE A 505 7.90 -4.24 -20.90
C ILE A 505 8.38 -2.99 -20.17
N ALA A 506 9.67 -2.92 -19.88
CA ALA A 506 10.36 -1.73 -19.38
C ALA A 506 11.15 -1.06 -20.51
N PHE A 507 11.24 0.26 -20.55
CA PHE A 507 11.99 1.03 -21.55
C PHE A 507 12.54 2.32 -20.96
#